data_60949e84d06155db7ff6a4f694a72fb2
#
_entry.id   60949e84d06155db7ff6a4f694a72fb2
#
_cell.length_a   1.000
_cell.length_b   1.000
_cell.length_c   1.000
_cell.angle_alpha   90.00
_cell.angle_beta   90.00
_cell.angle_gamma   90.00
#
_symmetry.space_group_name_H-M   'P 1'
#
loop_
_entity.id
_entity.type
_entity.pdbx_description
1 polymer ?
#
loop_
_entity_poly.entity_id
_entity_poly.type
_entity_poly.pdbx_seq_one_letter_code
_entity_poly.pdbx_strand_id
1 'polypeptide(L)'
;MVAALLLADVAFSTGMYVQGFPEYGPERMGAPITAYNRLSNKQIRVHSNIYDPDYVVVVDETLLDSVDVTEGLKEEGAIIINTKHAKEERLPKLNGYKGRVYTIDARKISLEALGKYFPNSPMLAAIVKLSGVMDDEAFLAEMQKSYAHKFASKPEVIEGNMKALSLALQEVQ
;
A
#
# COMPACT_ATOMS: atom_id res chain seq x y z
N MET A 1 0.64 6.23 -6.00
CA MET A 1 1.09 7.51 -5.39
C MET A 1 0.31 7.87 -4.12
N VAL A 2 -1.03 7.96 -4.13
CA VAL A 2 -1.82 8.37 -2.94
C VAL A 2 -1.59 7.47 -1.73
N ALA A 3 -1.61 6.15 -1.89
CA ALA A 3 -1.35 5.21 -0.78
C ALA A 3 0.05 5.40 -0.17
N ALA A 4 1.06 5.70 -0.99
CA ALA A 4 2.42 5.95 -0.51
C ALA A 4 2.50 7.24 0.35
N LEU A 5 1.81 8.30 -0.04
CA LEU A 5 1.75 9.52 0.75
C LEU A 5 1.02 9.31 2.08
N LEU A 6 -0.08 8.56 2.06
CA LEU A 6 -0.81 8.23 3.28
C LEU A 6 0.01 7.34 4.24
N LEU A 7 0.79 6.39 3.70
CA LEU A 7 1.71 5.59 4.51
C LEU A 7 2.78 6.46 5.18
N ALA A 8 3.31 7.44 4.44
CA ALA A 8 4.26 8.40 4.99
C ALA A 8 3.66 9.20 6.15
N ASP A 9 2.43 9.70 6.00
CA ASP A 9 1.71 10.44 7.05
C ASP A 9 1.50 9.56 8.31
N VAL A 10 1.05 8.31 8.12
CA VAL A 10 0.84 7.34 9.20
C VAL A 10 2.15 7.06 9.95
N ALA A 11 3.22 6.75 9.23
CA ALA A 11 4.50 6.45 9.85
C ALA A 11 5.09 7.68 10.58
N PHE A 12 4.91 8.86 10.03
CA PHE A 12 5.33 10.12 10.68
C PHE A 12 4.61 10.33 12.02
N SER A 13 3.32 9.99 12.11
CA SER A 13 2.55 10.11 13.36
C SER A 13 3.06 9.20 14.49
N THR A 14 3.82 8.15 14.17
CA THR A 14 4.49 7.28 15.16
C THR A 14 5.83 7.83 15.65
N GLY A 15 6.26 8.99 15.15
CA GLY A 15 7.58 9.57 15.45
C GLY A 15 8.72 9.02 14.62
N MET A 16 8.44 8.25 13.57
CA MET A 16 9.45 7.77 12.64
C MET A 16 9.94 8.88 11.71
N TYR A 17 11.20 8.77 11.27
CA TYR A 17 11.68 9.52 10.12
C TYR A 17 11.14 8.89 8.85
N VAL A 18 10.59 9.72 7.97
CA VAL A 18 9.89 9.27 6.76
C VAL A 18 10.40 9.99 5.54
N GLN A 19 10.58 9.26 4.46
CA GLN A 19 10.85 9.80 3.14
C GLN A 19 9.91 9.11 2.15
N GLY A 20 9.06 9.88 1.47
CA GLY A 20 8.13 9.39 0.46
C GLY A 20 8.28 10.21 -0.82
N PHE A 21 8.48 9.56 -1.95
CA PHE A 21 8.64 10.23 -3.23
C PHE A 21 8.18 9.35 -4.39
N PRO A 22 7.55 9.94 -5.43
CA PRO A 22 7.27 9.24 -6.66
C PRO A 22 8.50 9.19 -7.55
N GLU A 23 8.60 8.14 -8.35
CA GLU A 23 9.50 8.10 -9.49
C GLU A 23 8.74 8.55 -10.74
N TYR A 24 9.16 9.66 -11.30
CA TYR A 24 8.62 10.14 -12.56
C TYR A 24 9.45 9.53 -13.70
N GLY A 25 8.92 8.51 -14.35
CA GLY A 25 9.45 8.02 -15.62
C GLY A 25 9.12 8.96 -16.78
N PRO A 26 9.61 8.68 -18.01
CA PRO A 26 9.22 9.45 -19.18
C PRO A 26 7.68 9.44 -19.30
N GLU A 27 7.08 10.62 -19.31
CA GLU A 27 5.62 10.81 -19.36
C GLU A 27 5.03 10.16 -20.61
N ARG A 28 4.46 8.96 -20.44
CA ARG A 28 3.63 8.30 -21.44
C ARG A 28 2.34 7.89 -20.75
N MET A 29 1.21 8.18 -21.34
CA MET A 29 -0.08 7.70 -20.86
C MET A 29 -0.04 6.17 -20.76
N GLY A 30 -0.36 5.62 -19.57
CA GLY A 30 -0.35 4.18 -19.31
C GLY A 30 1.00 3.60 -18.87
N ALA A 31 2.04 4.41 -18.67
CA ALA A 31 3.31 3.92 -18.11
C ALA A 31 3.13 3.55 -16.61
N PRO A 32 3.80 2.48 -16.13
CA PRO A 32 3.83 2.15 -14.72
C PRO A 32 4.37 3.32 -13.88
N ILE A 33 3.72 3.59 -12.76
CA ILE A 33 4.16 4.61 -11.81
C ILE A 33 4.67 3.90 -10.57
N THR A 34 5.91 4.18 -10.18
CA THR A 34 6.51 3.72 -8.93
C THR A 34 6.50 4.85 -7.91
N ALA A 35 6.30 4.53 -6.66
CA ALA A 35 6.47 5.44 -5.53
C ALA A 35 7.18 4.70 -4.40
N TYR A 36 8.09 5.40 -3.74
CA TYR A 36 8.93 4.84 -2.70
C TYR A 36 8.57 5.44 -1.35
N ASN A 37 8.63 4.61 -0.32
CA ASN A 37 8.60 5.02 1.08
C ASN A 37 9.79 4.42 1.83
N ARG A 38 10.53 5.27 2.51
CA ARG A 38 11.60 4.86 3.43
C ARG A 38 11.21 5.30 4.83
N LEU A 39 11.11 4.33 5.73
CA LEU A 39 10.73 4.54 7.12
C LEU A 39 11.92 4.15 8.01
N SER A 40 12.23 4.94 9.03
CA SER A 40 13.37 4.69 9.92
C SER A 40 13.16 5.28 11.30
N ASN A 41 13.69 4.61 12.32
CA ASN A 41 13.79 5.15 13.68
C ASN A 41 14.98 6.14 13.83
N LYS A 42 15.77 6.31 12.77
CA LYS A 42 16.93 7.21 12.72
C LYS A 42 16.80 8.15 11.53
N GLN A 43 17.47 9.30 11.61
CA GLN A 43 17.47 10.27 10.54
C GLN A 43 17.90 9.65 9.20
N ILE A 44 17.05 9.81 8.17
CA ILE A 44 17.31 9.34 6.82
C ILE A 44 18.22 10.35 6.13
N ARG A 45 19.38 9.88 5.68
CA ARG A 45 20.37 10.70 4.96
C ARG A 45 20.53 10.30 3.50
N VAL A 46 19.91 9.20 3.09
CA VAL A 46 19.95 8.67 1.72
C VAL A 46 18.76 9.23 0.94
N HIS A 47 19.02 9.76 -0.26
CA HIS A 47 17.99 10.37 -1.12
C HIS A 47 17.88 9.67 -2.50
N SER A 48 18.45 8.48 -2.63
CA SER A 48 18.31 7.66 -3.84
C SER A 48 17.01 6.85 -3.85
N ASN A 49 16.65 6.34 -5.03
CA ASN A 49 15.61 5.33 -5.16
C ASN A 49 15.89 4.12 -4.25
N ILE A 50 14.86 3.32 -3.98
CA ILE A 50 14.98 2.10 -3.19
C ILE A 50 15.17 0.94 -4.16
N TYR A 51 16.37 0.35 -4.15
CA TYR A 51 16.72 -0.77 -5.03
C TYR A 51 16.62 -2.14 -4.35
N ASP A 52 16.52 -2.16 -3.03
CA ASP A 52 16.41 -3.35 -2.19
C ASP A 52 15.24 -3.22 -1.19
N PRO A 53 14.00 -3.18 -1.69
CA PRO A 53 12.83 -2.98 -0.84
C PRO A 53 12.60 -4.15 0.11
N ASP A 54 12.05 -3.86 1.29
CA ASP A 54 11.55 -4.87 2.23
C ASP A 54 10.10 -5.28 1.88
N TYR A 55 9.34 -4.37 1.27
CA TYR A 55 7.95 -4.59 0.85
C TYR A 55 7.72 -4.00 -0.54
N VAL A 56 6.98 -4.75 -1.36
CA VAL A 56 6.46 -4.26 -2.65
C VAL A 56 4.94 -4.33 -2.62
N VAL A 57 4.29 -3.25 -3.01
CA VAL A 57 2.82 -3.15 -3.06
C VAL A 57 2.38 -2.95 -4.50
N VAL A 58 1.69 -3.93 -5.05
CA VAL A 58 1.17 -3.93 -6.42
C VAL A 58 -0.31 -3.53 -6.38
N VAL A 59 -0.60 -2.30 -6.72
CA VAL A 59 -1.97 -1.74 -6.70
C VAL A 59 -2.80 -2.21 -7.89
N ASP A 60 -2.15 -2.54 -9.00
CA ASP A 60 -2.78 -3.05 -10.22
C ASP A 60 -2.09 -4.34 -10.66
N GLU A 61 -2.80 -5.46 -10.60
CA GLU A 61 -2.25 -6.78 -10.95
C GLU A 61 -1.82 -6.93 -12.41
N THR A 62 -2.28 -6.06 -13.31
CA THR A 62 -1.85 -6.08 -14.72
C THR A 62 -0.37 -5.73 -14.88
N LEU A 63 0.23 -5.07 -13.88
CA LEU A 63 1.66 -4.79 -13.84
C LEU A 63 2.52 -6.05 -13.79
N LEU A 64 2.00 -7.15 -13.26
CA LEU A 64 2.71 -8.45 -13.21
C LEU A 64 3.04 -9.00 -14.60
N ASP A 65 2.37 -8.53 -15.64
CA ASP A 65 2.59 -8.98 -17.03
C ASP A 65 3.63 -8.10 -17.76
N SER A 66 3.99 -6.96 -17.23
CA SER A 66 4.83 -5.96 -17.91
C SER A 66 6.04 -5.48 -17.12
N VAL A 67 6.04 -5.68 -15.80
CA VAL A 67 7.08 -5.20 -14.89
C VAL A 67 7.54 -6.35 -13.98
N ASP A 68 8.84 -6.48 -13.78
CA ASP A 68 9.36 -7.34 -12.72
C ASP A 68 9.18 -6.66 -11.35
N VAL A 69 8.05 -6.95 -10.72
CA VAL A 69 7.71 -6.39 -9.40
C VAL A 69 8.53 -6.99 -8.26
N THR A 70 9.34 -8.01 -8.55
CA THR A 70 10.21 -8.69 -7.56
C THR A 70 11.65 -8.22 -7.62
N GLU A 71 11.99 -7.32 -8.57
CA GLU A 71 13.34 -6.81 -8.73
C GLU A 71 13.86 -6.17 -7.44
N GLY A 72 14.99 -6.66 -6.95
CA GLY A 72 15.62 -6.19 -5.72
C GLY A 72 14.90 -6.56 -4.42
N LEU A 73 13.70 -7.16 -4.47
CA LEU A 73 12.96 -7.56 -3.28
C LEU A 73 13.70 -8.69 -2.54
N LYS A 74 13.97 -8.46 -1.25
CA LYS A 74 14.66 -9.44 -0.39
C LYS A 74 13.83 -10.70 -0.19
N GLU A 75 14.49 -11.85 0.02
CA GLU A 75 13.79 -13.10 0.32
C GLU A 75 12.97 -13.04 1.63
N GLU A 76 13.46 -12.30 2.62
CA GLU A 76 12.75 -12.05 3.88
C GLU A 76 11.64 -11.00 3.74
N GLY A 77 11.59 -10.33 2.59
CA GLY A 77 10.62 -9.30 2.27
C GLY A 77 9.21 -9.85 2.02
N ALA A 78 8.34 -8.98 1.58
CA ALA A 78 6.98 -9.38 1.23
C ALA A 78 6.46 -8.60 0.03
N ILE A 79 5.62 -9.25 -0.77
CA ILE A 79 4.85 -8.62 -1.84
C ILE A 79 3.36 -8.69 -1.52
N ILE A 80 2.66 -7.59 -1.74
CA ILE A 80 1.21 -7.47 -1.51
C ILE A 80 0.57 -7.11 -2.84
N ILE A 81 -0.36 -7.94 -3.30
CA ILE A 81 -0.97 -7.79 -4.62
C ILE A 81 -2.46 -7.53 -4.49
N ASN A 82 -2.93 -6.43 -5.09
CA ASN A 82 -4.36 -6.18 -5.27
C ASN A 82 -4.89 -7.09 -6.38
N THR A 83 -5.55 -8.16 -6.01
CA THR A 83 -6.13 -9.12 -6.96
C THR A 83 -7.32 -9.84 -6.34
N LYS A 84 -8.28 -10.23 -7.17
CA LYS A 84 -9.40 -11.12 -6.81
C LYS A 84 -9.02 -12.61 -6.86
N HIS A 85 -7.86 -12.92 -7.40
CA HIS A 85 -7.39 -14.29 -7.62
C HIS A 85 -6.67 -14.81 -6.38
N ALA A 86 -6.66 -16.13 -6.23
CA ALA A 86 -5.87 -16.77 -5.19
C ALA A 86 -4.37 -16.52 -5.39
N LYS A 87 -3.63 -16.52 -4.29
CA LYS A 87 -2.18 -16.30 -4.29
C LYS A 87 -1.46 -17.25 -5.24
N GLU A 88 -1.84 -18.52 -5.24
CA GLU A 88 -1.26 -19.58 -6.04
C GLU A 88 -1.32 -19.30 -7.55
N GLU A 89 -2.35 -18.60 -8.00
CA GLU A 89 -2.51 -18.19 -9.41
C GLU A 89 -1.55 -17.05 -9.79
N ARG A 90 -1.05 -16.31 -8.83
CA ARG A 90 -0.14 -15.16 -9.05
C ARG A 90 1.34 -15.55 -8.94
N LEU A 91 1.67 -16.60 -8.18
CA LEU A 91 3.06 -17.05 -7.99
C LEU A 91 3.84 -17.25 -9.31
N PRO A 92 3.27 -17.83 -10.38
CA PRO A 92 4.00 -17.98 -11.64
C PRO A 92 4.46 -16.68 -12.29
N LYS A 93 3.83 -15.56 -11.94
CA LYS A 93 4.16 -14.21 -12.45
C LYS A 93 5.21 -13.47 -11.63
N LEU A 94 5.75 -14.09 -10.58
CA LEU A 94 6.67 -13.47 -9.63
C LEU A 94 8.12 -13.94 -9.81
N ASN A 95 8.50 -14.37 -11.01
CA ASN A 95 9.88 -14.72 -11.39
C ASN A 95 10.58 -15.69 -10.41
N GLY A 96 9.81 -16.60 -9.81
CA GLY A 96 10.35 -17.56 -8.84
C GLY A 96 10.63 -16.99 -7.45
N TYR A 97 10.09 -15.82 -7.11
CA TYR A 97 10.21 -15.24 -5.77
C TYR A 97 9.71 -16.21 -4.70
N LYS A 98 10.54 -16.45 -3.67
CA LYS A 98 10.30 -17.44 -2.60
C LYS A 98 9.90 -16.82 -1.27
N GLY A 99 9.88 -15.52 -1.19
CA GLY A 99 9.47 -14.80 0.02
C GLY A 99 7.97 -14.79 0.25
N ARG A 100 7.54 -13.96 1.15
CA ARG A 100 6.13 -13.86 1.55
C ARG A 100 5.29 -13.16 0.48
N VAL A 101 4.20 -13.80 0.07
CA VAL A 101 3.23 -13.25 -0.89
C VAL A 101 1.87 -13.15 -0.23
N TYR A 102 1.28 -11.96 -0.30
CA TYR A 102 -0.05 -11.66 0.23
C TYR A 102 -0.95 -11.13 -0.86
N THR A 103 -2.22 -11.44 -0.79
CA THR A 103 -3.24 -10.96 -1.72
C THR A 103 -4.37 -10.28 -0.96
N ILE A 104 -4.99 -9.31 -1.60
CA ILE A 104 -6.18 -8.62 -1.09
C ILE A 104 -7.03 -8.15 -2.27
N ASP A 105 -8.34 -8.39 -2.24
CA ASP A 105 -9.26 -7.83 -3.23
C ASP A 105 -9.69 -6.42 -2.83
N ALA A 106 -8.78 -5.46 -3.01
CA ALA A 106 -9.04 -4.05 -2.73
C ALA A 106 -10.15 -3.46 -3.62
N ARG A 107 -10.40 -4.08 -4.78
CA ARG A 107 -11.51 -3.69 -5.66
C ARG A 107 -12.86 -4.03 -5.00
N LYS A 108 -13.04 -5.27 -4.57
CA LYS A 108 -14.25 -5.72 -3.88
C LYS A 108 -14.51 -4.87 -2.63
N ILE A 109 -13.48 -4.70 -1.79
CA ILE A 109 -13.57 -3.92 -0.55
C ILE A 109 -14.01 -2.48 -0.84
N SER A 110 -13.39 -1.81 -1.80
CA SER A 110 -13.72 -0.42 -2.11
C SER A 110 -15.11 -0.26 -2.73
N LEU A 111 -15.54 -1.19 -3.57
CA LEU A 111 -16.90 -1.19 -4.12
C LEU A 111 -17.96 -1.40 -3.03
N GLU A 112 -17.70 -2.30 -2.08
CA GLU A 112 -18.61 -2.57 -0.96
C GLU A 112 -18.69 -1.38 0.01
N ALA A 113 -17.56 -0.77 0.33
CA ALA A 113 -17.48 0.30 1.33
C ALA A 113 -17.79 1.69 0.77
N LEU A 114 -17.44 1.96 -0.48
CA LEU A 114 -17.49 3.29 -1.11
C LEU A 114 -18.38 3.37 -2.35
N GLY A 115 -18.90 2.24 -2.84
CA GLY A 115 -19.67 2.16 -4.06
C GLY A 115 -18.87 2.46 -5.34
N LYS A 116 -17.56 2.60 -5.25
CA LYS A 116 -16.66 2.90 -6.39
C LYS A 116 -15.28 2.31 -6.17
N TYR A 117 -14.55 2.10 -7.27
CA TYR A 117 -13.19 1.60 -7.22
C TYR A 117 -12.20 2.64 -6.68
N PHE A 118 -11.71 2.42 -5.48
CA PHE A 118 -10.75 3.29 -4.79
C PHE A 118 -9.80 2.46 -3.92
N PRO A 119 -8.81 1.76 -4.52
CA PRO A 119 -8.01 0.76 -3.83
C PRO A 119 -7.00 1.32 -2.82
N ASN A 120 -6.81 2.64 -2.76
CA ASN A 120 -5.76 3.24 -1.94
C ASN A 120 -5.91 2.93 -0.45
N SER A 121 -7.12 3.06 0.11
CA SER A 121 -7.38 2.80 1.53
C SER A 121 -7.19 1.34 1.89
N PRO A 122 -7.76 0.35 1.16
CA PRO A 122 -7.49 -1.07 1.43
C PRO A 122 -6.01 -1.45 1.32
N MET A 123 -5.31 -0.96 0.30
CA MET A 123 -3.88 -1.26 0.11
C MET A 123 -3.02 -0.64 1.19
N LEU A 124 -3.38 0.57 1.66
CA LEU A 124 -2.73 1.20 2.81
C LEU A 124 -2.90 0.36 4.08
N ALA A 125 -4.11 -0.10 4.37
CA ALA A 125 -4.37 -0.95 5.53
C ALA A 125 -3.56 -2.25 5.47
N ALA A 126 -3.50 -2.88 4.31
CA ALA A 126 -2.72 -4.10 4.10
C ALA A 126 -1.24 -3.90 4.42
N ILE A 127 -0.60 -2.86 3.88
CA ILE A 127 0.83 -2.61 4.14
C ILE A 127 1.09 -2.21 5.59
N VAL A 128 0.23 -1.43 6.22
CA VAL A 128 0.38 -1.06 7.63
C VAL A 128 0.33 -2.30 8.52
N LYS A 129 -0.66 -3.18 8.31
CA LYS A 129 -0.79 -4.43 9.04
C LYS A 129 0.41 -5.35 8.88
N LEU A 130 0.83 -5.58 7.64
CA LEU A 130 1.91 -6.54 7.35
C LEU A 130 3.30 -6.02 7.72
N SER A 131 3.53 -4.72 7.66
CA SER A 131 4.79 -4.11 8.09
C SER A 131 4.90 -3.95 9.61
N GLY A 132 3.77 -3.94 10.31
CA GLY A 132 3.75 -3.74 11.76
C GLY A 132 4.19 -2.32 12.18
N VAL A 133 4.14 -1.35 11.27
CA VAL A 133 4.53 0.03 11.57
C VAL A 133 3.64 0.67 12.63
N MET A 134 2.40 0.20 12.74
CA MET A 134 1.41 0.63 13.72
C MET A 134 0.41 -0.51 13.96
N ASP A 135 -0.12 -0.65 15.17
CA ASP A 135 -1.21 -1.59 15.43
C ASP A 135 -2.53 -1.15 14.79
N ASP A 136 -3.45 -2.10 14.59
CA ASP A 136 -4.70 -1.88 13.85
C ASP A 136 -5.56 -0.78 14.51
N GLU A 137 -5.64 -0.74 15.83
CA GLU A 137 -6.47 0.23 16.57
C GLU A 137 -5.90 1.65 16.44
N ALA A 138 -4.59 1.81 16.68
CA ALA A 138 -3.90 3.08 16.53
C ALA A 138 -3.97 3.58 15.07
N PHE A 139 -3.83 2.69 14.09
CA PHE A 139 -3.97 3.01 12.68
C PHE A 139 -5.36 3.55 12.34
N LEU A 140 -6.41 2.87 12.76
CA LEU A 140 -7.78 3.33 12.52
C LEU A 140 -8.06 4.68 13.18
N ALA A 141 -7.55 4.91 14.41
CA ALA A 141 -7.69 6.18 15.10
C ALA A 141 -6.99 7.34 14.35
N GLU A 142 -5.76 7.12 13.85
CA GLU A 142 -5.04 8.12 13.06
C GLU A 142 -5.72 8.40 11.73
N MET A 143 -6.22 7.38 11.05
CA MET A 143 -6.93 7.55 9.78
C MET A 143 -8.26 8.28 9.97
N GLN A 144 -8.98 8.02 11.06
CA GLN A 144 -10.20 8.77 11.42
C GLN A 144 -9.92 10.26 11.56
N LYS A 145 -8.84 10.64 12.25
CA LYS A 145 -8.43 12.06 12.39
C LYS A 145 -8.05 12.66 11.04
N SER A 146 -7.24 11.95 10.25
CA SER A 146 -6.81 12.39 8.93
C SER A 146 -7.99 12.63 7.98
N TYR A 147 -8.93 11.69 7.93
CA TYR A 147 -10.10 11.81 7.08
C TYR A 147 -11.08 12.88 7.58
N ALA A 148 -11.26 13.02 8.89
CA ALA A 148 -12.07 14.08 9.47
C ALA A 148 -11.54 15.48 9.09
N HIS A 149 -10.22 15.64 9.05
CA HIS A 149 -9.60 16.89 8.60
C HIS A 149 -9.75 17.10 7.08
N LYS A 150 -9.47 16.06 6.28
CA LYS A 150 -9.49 16.15 4.81
C LYS A 150 -10.89 16.23 4.20
N PHE A 151 -11.87 15.60 4.83
CA PHE A 151 -13.24 15.44 4.32
C PHE A 151 -14.30 15.97 5.29
N ALA A 152 -14.00 17.02 6.04
CA ALA A 152 -14.89 17.59 7.06
C ALA A 152 -16.33 17.87 6.58
N SER A 153 -16.49 18.21 5.30
CA SER A 153 -17.79 18.49 4.66
C SER A 153 -18.47 17.26 4.04
N LYS A 154 -17.87 16.07 4.15
CA LYS A 154 -18.35 14.83 3.48
C LYS A 154 -18.26 13.62 4.43
N PRO A 155 -19.12 13.57 5.46
CA PRO A 155 -19.08 12.50 6.47
C PRO A 155 -19.25 11.09 5.86
N GLU A 156 -20.03 10.94 4.79
CA GLU A 156 -20.21 9.68 4.07
C GLU A 156 -18.91 9.15 3.45
N VAL A 157 -18.00 10.05 3.03
CA VAL A 157 -16.68 9.67 2.50
C VAL A 157 -15.78 9.17 3.63
N ILE A 158 -15.86 9.79 4.80
CA ILE A 158 -15.11 9.36 5.99
C ILE A 158 -15.57 7.96 6.40
N GLU A 159 -16.86 7.75 6.57
CA GLU A 159 -17.45 6.47 6.98
C GLU A 159 -17.09 5.36 5.98
N GLY A 160 -17.25 5.60 4.69
CA GLY A 160 -16.91 4.64 3.64
C GLY A 160 -15.43 4.27 3.63
N ASN A 161 -14.53 5.23 3.79
CA ASN A 161 -13.10 4.94 3.87
C ASN A 161 -12.74 4.18 5.15
N MET A 162 -13.31 4.53 6.30
CA MET A 162 -13.07 3.82 7.55
C MET A 162 -13.56 2.37 7.47
N LYS A 163 -14.72 2.12 6.83
CA LYS A 163 -15.21 0.77 6.55
C LYS A 163 -14.24 0.01 5.65
N ALA A 164 -13.73 0.64 4.58
CA ALA A 164 -12.76 0.01 3.68
C ALA A 164 -11.46 -0.38 4.40
N LEU A 165 -10.94 0.48 5.29
CA LEU A 165 -9.76 0.17 6.12
C LEU A 165 -10.02 -1.04 7.02
N SER A 166 -11.16 -1.05 7.74
CA SER A 166 -11.49 -2.14 8.67
C SER A 166 -11.65 -3.48 7.96
N LEU A 167 -12.32 -3.52 6.81
CA LEU A 167 -12.45 -4.73 5.99
C LEU A 167 -11.10 -5.23 5.50
N ALA A 168 -10.24 -4.33 5.04
CA ALA A 168 -8.91 -4.68 4.54
C ALA A 168 -8.01 -5.28 5.64
N LEU A 169 -8.06 -4.74 6.86
CA LEU A 169 -7.33 -5.30 8.01
C LEU A 169 -7.76 -6.73 8.35
N GLN A 170 -9.01 -7.12 8.03
CA GLN A 170 -9.53 -8.46 8.27
C GLN A 170 -9.25 -9.42 7.11
N GLU A 171 -9.25 -8.93 5.86
CA GLU A 171 -9.19 -9.77 4.66
C GLU A 171 -7.77 -10.01 4.11
N VAL A 172 -6.76 -9.24 4.51
CA VAL A 172 -5.39 -9.44 4.01
C VAL A 172 -4.82 -10.79 4.46
N GLN A 173 -4.36 -11.62 3.50
CA GLN A 173 -3.89 -13.00 3.69
C GLN A 173 -2.52 -13.23 3.04
#